data_53ebbc6f34f1643b518ab8f481ced651
#
_entry.id   53ebbc6f34f1643b518ab8f481ced651
#
_cell.length_a   1.000
_cell.length_b   1.000
_cell.length_c   1.000
_cell.angle_alpha   90.00
_cell.angle_beta   90.00
_cell.angle_gamma   90.00
#
_symmetry.space_group_name_H-M   'P 1'
#
loop_
_entity.id
_entity.type
_entity.pdbx_description
1 polymer ?
#
loop_
_entity_poly.entity_id
_entity_poly.type
_entity_poly.pdbx_seq_one_letter_code
_entity_poly.pdbx_strand_id
1 'polypeptide(L)'
;MNAPFAPLATPKVISGEILHGAFYQFVPLDDVDTVAQAFRDLTQGLLGTVWVAPEGINGMVAARSEALDAFEASLRSSFGGRFAQLRLQRSACATPPFKRMRVLQKPELVPLGVTGVDVTRPYGVQLEPQAWCALMAQDNLVLLDNRNSFEFRLGHFQKAIDPGVTHFRDFAQYVQAHAETWRANGQRVAMYCTGGIRCEKTSAWMAGMGLDVYQLRGGILNYFAQMPDAAQDWTGECFVFDNRIALDTQLQETNTTLEQVYQAEPDGAWRLARARRLMADD
;
A
#
# COMPACT_ATOMS: atom_id res chain seq x y z
N MET A 1 7.08 20.16 11.87
CA MET A 1 5.97 20.79 11.14
C MET A 1 5.92 20.11 9.78
N ASN A 2 4.99 19.17 9.60
CA ASN A 2 4.83 18.49 8.30
C ASN A 2 4.22 19.49 7.32
N ALA A 3 4.88 19.72 6.19
CA ALA A 3 4.34 20.51 5.10
C ALA A 3 3.01 19.91 4.62
N PRO A 4 2.03 20.75 4.19
CA PRO A 4 0.77 20.25 3.66
C PRO A 4 1.03 19.37 2.44
N PHE A 5 0.27 18.29 2.31
CA PHE A 5 0.33 17.35 1.19
C PHE A 5 0.28 18.08 -0.14
N ALA A 6 1.30 17.86 -1.00
CA ALA A 6 1.12 18.13 -2.41
C ALA A 6 -0.02 17.24 -2.94
N PRO A 7 -0.96 17.79 -3.73
CA PRO A 7 -2.02 16.97 -4.31
C PRO A 7 -1.40 15.90 -5.20
N LEU A 8 -1.81 14.64 -4.98
CA LEU A 8 -1.51 13.55 -5.90
C LEU A 8 -1.99 13.95 -7.28
N ALA A 9 -1.17 13.73 -8.31
CA ALA A 9 -1.56 14.00 -9.69
C ALA A 9 -2.85 13.22 -10.01
N THR A 10 -3.91 13.93 -10.33
CA THR A 10 -5.18 13.31 -10.72
C THR A 10 -5.01 12.78 -12.14
N PRO A 11 -5.25 11.48 -12.41
CA PRO A 11 -5.21 10.96 -13.76
C PRO A 11 -6.21 11.71 -14.64
N LYS A 12 -5.87 11.97 -15.92
CA LYS A 12 -6.79 12.53 -16.89
C LYS A 12 -7.92 11.52 -17.14
N VAL A 13 -9.10 11.79 -16.62
CA VAL A 13 -10.28 10.92 -16.73
C VAL A 13 -11.03 11.25 -18.03
N ILE A 14 -11.29 10.22 -18.83
CA ILE A 14 -12.25 10.29 -19.93
C ILE A 14 -13.64 9.99 -19.35
N SER A 15 -14.64 10.81 -19.66
CA SER A 15 -16.01 10.65 -19.14
C SER A 15 -16.55 9.23 -19.40
N GLY A 16 -16.88 8.51 -18.33
CA GLY A 16 -17.38 7.14 -18.37
C GLY A 16 -16.39 6.07 -17.91
N GLU A 17 -15.13 6.43 -17.67
CA GLU A 17 -14.08 5.51 -17.22
C GLU A 17 -14.24 5.13 -15.73
N ILE A 18 -13.98 3.85 -15.43
CA ILE A 18 -13.94 3.38 -14.03
C ILE A 18 -12.57 3.71 -13.45
N LEU A 19 -12.59 4.32 -12.28
CA LEU A 19 -11.39 4.58 -11.49
C LEU A 19 -11.34 3.65 -10.29
N HIS A 20 -10.15 3.17 -9.98
CA HIS A 20 -9.78 2.59 -8.71
C HIS A 20 -9.31 3.69 -7.77
N GLY A 21 -9.71 3.66 -6.49
CA GLY A 21 -9.24 4.55 -5.45
C GLY A 21 -8.76 3.74 -4.24
N ALA A 22 -7.47 3.81 -3.92
CA ALA A 22 -6.90 3.22 -2.73
C ALA A 22 -6.74 4.28 -1.64
N PHE A 23 -6.97 3.89 -0.39
CA PHE A 23 -6.79 4.75 0.76
C PHE A 23 -6.49 3.95 2.02
N TYR A 24 -5.78 4.53 2.94
CA TYR A 24 -5.65 4.04 4.30
C TYR A 24 -5.38 5.20 5.26
N GLN A 25 -5.69 5.00 6.52
CA GLN A 25 -5.28 5.89 7.58
C GLN A 25 -5.20 5.12 8.89
N PHE A 26 -4.05 5.23 9.55
CA PHE A 26 -3.92 4.81 10.94
C PHE A 26 -4.50 5.88 11.84
N VAL A 27 -5.49 5.51 12.63
CA VAL A 27 -6.16 6.34 13.64
C VAL A 27 -6.87 5.40 14.63
N PRO A 28 -6.76 5.62 15.95
CA PRO A 28 -7.44 4.77 16.92
C PRO A 28 -8.97 4.80 16.74
N LEU A 29 -9.57 3.63 16.68
CA LEU A 29 -11.01 3.43 16.57
C LEU A 29 -11.50 2.55 17.73
N ASP A 30 -12.20 3.17 18.68
CA ASP A 30 -12.82 2.46 19.81
C ASP A 30 -14.21 1.91 19.43
N ASP A 31 -14.75 2.34 18.30
CA ASP A 31 -16.10 2.10 17.80
C ASP A 31 -16.10 1.38 16.44
N VAL A 32 -15.29 0.33 16.29
CA VAL A 32 -15.06 -0.41 15.01
C VAL A 32 -16.38 -0.84 14.36
N ASP A 33 -17.37 -1.32 15.15
CA ASP A 33 -18.68 -1.74 14.63
C ASP A 33 -19.45 -0.57 14.00
N THR A 34 -19.50 0.57 14.67
CA THR A 34 -20.14 1.79 14.19
C THR A 34 -19.48 2.31 12.93
N VAL A 35 -18.15 2.35 12.91
CA VAL A 35 -17.36 2.78 11.74
C VAL A 35 -17.59 1.82 10.57
N ALA A 36 -17.57 0.51 10.80
CA ALA A 36 -17.83 -0.47 9.75
C ALA A 36 -19.25 -0.34 9.17
N GLN A 37 -20.26 -0.08 10.01
CA GLN A 37 -21.63 0.15 9.53
C GLN A 37 -21.70 1.43 8.69
N ALA A 38 -21.11 2.52 9.15
CA ALA A 38 -21.09 3.77 8.40
C ALA A 38 -20.38 3.61 7.04
N PHE A 39 -19.31 2.80 6.95
CA PHE A 39 -18.69 2.46 5.66
C PHE A 39 -19.61 1.66 4.75
N ARG A 40 -20.41 0.72 5.26
CA ARG A 40 -21.42 0.01 4.44
C ARG A 40 -22.42 0.97 3.82
N ASP A 41 -22.83 1.99 4.58
CA ASP A 41 -23.77 3.00 4.10
C ASP A 41 -23.13 3.95 3.08
N LEU A 42 -21.91 4.41 3.36
CA LEU A 42 -21.16 5.33 2.47
C LEU A 42 -20.71 4.69 1.16
N THR A 43 -20.52 3.38 1.12
CA THR A 43 -20.01 2.67 -0.07
C THR A 43 -21.11 2.04 -0.90
N GLN A 44 -22.38 2.33 -0.64
CA GLN A 44 -23.48 1.86 -1.48
C GLN A 44 -23.32 2.31 -2.93
N GLY A 45 -23.39 1.35 -3.86
CA GLY A 45 -23.19 1.61 -5.29
C GLY A 45 -21.73 1.65 -5.76
N LEU A 46 -20.77 1.50 -4.84
CA LEU A 46 -19.34 1.31 -5.19
C LEU A 46 -19.00 -0.19 -5.25
N LEU A 47 -17.87 -0.50 -5.89
CA LEU A 47 -17.23 -1.82 -5.85
C LEU A 47 -15.96 -1.73 -4.98
N GLY A 48 -15.52 -2.83 -4.36
CA GLY A 48 -14.28 -2.79 -3.60
C GLY A 48 -14.28 -3.52 -2.28
N THR A 49 -13.27 -3.25 -1.48
CA THR A 49 -13.15 -3.78 -0.12
C THR A 49 -12.62 -2.71 0.83
N VAL A 50 -13.26 -2.55 1.98
CA VAL A 50 -12.79 -1.73 3.09
C VAL A 50 -12.56 -2.62 4.31
N TRP A 51 -11.38 -2.51 4.90
CA TRP A 51 -11.05 -3.10 6.19
C TRP A 51 -11.10 -2.04 7.27
N VAL A 52 -11.76 -2.36 8.36
CA VAL A 52 -11.85 -1.53 9.57
C VAL A 52 -11.23 -2.33 10.72
N ALA A 53 -10.32 -1.71 11.46
CA ALA A 53 -9.63 -2.32 12.59
C ALA A 53 -9.49 -1.29 13.73
N PRO A 54 -9.18 -1.69 14.96
CA PRO A 54 -8.94 -0.75 16.06
C PRO A 54 -7.83 0.27 15.77
N GLU A 55 -6.90 -0.06 14.87
CA GLU A 55 -5.78 0.81 14.47
C GLU A 55 -6.12 1.73 13.28
N GLY A 56 -7.33 1.64 12.67
CA GLY A 56 -7.72 2.51 11.56
C GLY A 56 -8.50 1.83 10.45
N ILE A 57 -8.32 2.34 9.23
CA ILE A 57 -9.00 1.87 8.01
C ILE A 57 -8.01 1.64 6.87
N ASN A 58 -8.35 0.70 6.00
CA ASN A 58 -7.65 0.48 4.72
C ASN A 58 -8.70 0.06 3.68
N GLY A 59 -8.71 0.69 2.52
CA GLY A 59 -9.74 0.42 1.53
C GLY A 59 -9.25 0.57 0.10
N MET A 60 -9.92 -0.17 -0.76
CA MET A 60 -9.85 -0.06 -2.21
C MET A 60 -11.28 -0.01 -2.72
N VAL A 61 -11.62 1.01 -3.49
CA VAL A 61 -12.95 1.22 -4.07
C VAL A 61 -12.83 1.50 -5.56
N ALA A 62 -13.88 1.18 -6.32
CA ALA A 62 -13.93 1.47 -7.73
C ALA A 62 -15.31 1.95 -8.13
N ALA A 63 -15.34 3.02 -8.90
CA ALA A 63 -16.54 3.61 -9.47
C ALA A 63 -16.18 4.64 -10.56
N ARG A 64 -17.17 5.29 -11.14
CA ARG A 64 -16.97 6.48 -11.97
C ARG A 64 -16.45 7.65 -11.11
N SER A 65 -15.76 8.60 -11.74
CA SER A 65 -15.11 9.73 -11.06
C SER A 65 -16.05 10.46 -10.10
N GLU A 66 -17.25 10.80 -10.55
CA GLU A 66 -18.21 11.56 -9.75
C GLU A 66 -18.64 10.82 -8.47
N ALA A 67 -18.78 9.50 -8.55
CA ALA A 67 -19.11 8.68 -7.37
C ALA A 67 -17.93 8.58 -6.39
N LEU A 68 -16.70 8.51 -6.89
CA LEU A 68 -15.49 8.55 -6.04
C LEU A 68 -15.30 9.92 -5.40
N ASP A 69 -15.60 11.01 -6.11
CA ASP A 69 -15.56 12.38 -5.56
C ASP A 69 -16.57 12.56 -4.43
N ALA A 70 -17.79 12.08 -4.64
CA ALA A 70 -18.84 12.10 -3.62
C ALA A 70 -18.46 11.24 -2.40
N PHE A 71 -17.92 10.05 -2.63
CA PHE A 71 -17.45 9.17 -1.56
C PHE A 71 -16.30 9.83 -0.77
N GLU A 72 -15.29 10.38 -1.43
CA GLU A 72 -14.15 11.05 -0.78
C GLU A 72 -14.62 12.25 0.04
N ALA A 73 -15.51 13.08 -0.50
CA ALA A 73 -16.09 14.21 0.20
C ALA A 73 -16.87 13.78 1.45
N SER A 74 -17.73 12.75 1.31
CA SER A 74 -18.52 12.19 2.41
C SER A 74 -17.61 11.57 3.50
N LEU A 75 -16.59 10.82 3.10
CA LEU A 75 -15.63 10.22 4.02
C LEU A 75 -14.91 11.28 4.85
N ARG A 76 -14.50 12.37 4.23
CA ARG A 76 -13.76 13.47 4.88
C ARG A 76 -14.64 14.30 5.82
N SER A 77 -15.93 14.47 5.52
CA SER A 77 -16.88 15.24 6.35
C SER A 77 -17.55 14.41 7.45
N SER A 78 -17.54 13.10 7.31
CA SER A 78 -18.13 12.16 8.28
C SER A 78 -17.13 11.83 9.42
N PHE A 79 -17.53 10.95 10.32
CA PHE A 79 -16.70 10.40 11.39
C PHE A 79 -16.08 11.42 12.34
N GLY A 80 -16.76 12.58 12.56
CA GLY A 80 -16.25 13.64 13.45
C GLY A 80 -14.92 14.24 13.00
N GLY A 81 -14.62 14.19 11.70
CA GLY A 81 -13.38 14.73 11.14
C GLY A 81 -12.15 13.83 11.25
N ARG A 82 -12.30 12.60 11.76
CA ARG A 82 -11.18 11.63 11.87
C ARG A 82 -10.44 11.41 10.56
N PHE A 83 -11.15 11.44 9.42
CA PHE A 83 -10.59 11.22 8.08
C PHE A 83 -10.53 12.50 7.23
N ALA A 84 -10.57 13.68 7.82
CA ALA A 84 -10.63 14.97 7.11
C ALA A 84 -9.44 15.20 6.14
N GLN A 85 -8.28 14.62 6.42
CA GLN A 85 -7.08 14.75 5.60
C GLN A 85 -6.87 13.58 4.63
N LEU A 86 -7.72 12.55 4.69
CA LEU A 86 -7.59 11.38 3.83
C LEU A 86 -7.80 11.77 2.36
N ARG A 87 -7.02 11.15 1.48
CA ARG A 87 -7.11 11.27 0.02
C ARG A 87 -7.09 9.89 -0.61
N LEU A 88 -7.85 9.75 -1.69
CA LEU A 88 -7.80 8.54 -2.52
C LEU A 88 -6.64 8.64 -3.50
N GLN A 89 -5.78 7.62 -3.49
CA GLN A 89 -4.83 7.40 -4.57
C GLN A 89 -5.55 6.73 -5.73
N ARG A 90 -5.72 7.44 -6.84
CA ARG A 90 -6.57 7.01 -7.95
C ARG A 90 -5.74 6.50 -9.12
N SER A 91 -6.26 5.48 -9.82
CA SER A 91 -5.75 4.98 -11.10
C SER A 91 -6.90 4.58 -12.01
N ALA A 92 -6.69 4.68 -13.32
CA ALA A 92 -7.66 4.20 -14.30
C ALA A 92 -7.73 2.67 -14.31
N CYS A 93 -8.90 2.13 -14.68
CA CYS A 93 -9.11 0.70 -14.86
C CYS A 93 -9.77 0.46 -16.22
N ALA A 94 -9.24 -0.49 -16.99
CA ALA A 94 -9.87 -0.94 -18.23
C ALA A 94 -11.17 -1.70 -17.95
N THR A 95 -11.19 -2.46 -16.86
CA THR A 95 -12.36 -3.23 -16.38
C THR A 95 -12.56 -3.00 -14.88
N PRO A 96 -13.79 -3.22 -14.34
CA PRO A 96 -14.00 -3.13 -12.90
C PRO A 96 -13.06 -4.07 -12.12
N PRO A 97 -12.22 -3.54 -11.20
CA PRO A 97 -11.25 -4.36 -10.48
C PRO A 97 -11.89 -5.22 -9.38
N PHE A 98 -13.18 -5.03 -9.09
CA PHE A 98 -13.96 -5.77 -8.11
C PHE A 98 -15.36 -6.05 -8.65
N LYS A 99 -15.99 -7.14 -8.20
CA LYS A 99 -17.37 -7.50 -8.60
C LYS A 99 -18.43 -6.96 -7.66
N ARG A 100 -18.10 -6.73 -6.39
CA ARG A 100 -19.02 -6.24 -5.36
C ARG A 100 -18.28 -5.42 -4.30
N MET A 101 -19.03 -4.76 -3.43
CA MET A 101 -18.50 -4.06 -2.27
C MET A 101 -18.50 -4.93 -1.02
N ARG A 102 -17.42 -4.89 -0.24
CA ARG A 102 -17.29 -5.57 1.05
C ARG A 102 -16.72 -4.63 2.10
N VAL A 103 -17.30 -4.63 3.30
CA VAL A 103 -16.75 -3.97 4.49
C VAL A 103 -16.49 -5.02 5.55
N LEU A 104 -15.22 -5.22 5.88
CA LEU A 104 -14.75 -6.29 6.74
C LEU A 104 -14.06 -5.72 7.98
N GLN A 105 -14.31 -6.29 9.12
CA GLN A 105 -13.59 -5.98 10.35
C GLN A 105 -12.40 -6.93 10.49
N LYS A 106 -11.29 -6.40 10.99
CA LYS A 106 -10.06 -7.16 11.25
C LYS A 106 -9.44 -6.74 12.58
N PRO A 107 -8.69 -7.64 13.24
CA PRO A 107 -7.93 -7.26 14.43
C PRO A 107 -6.79 -6.28 14.10
N GLU A 108 -6.21 -6.37 12.90
CA GLU A 108 -5.16 -5.50 12.38
C GLU A 108 -5.37 -5.22 10.89
N LEU A 109 -5.02 -4.02 10.43
CA LEU A 109 -5.07 -3.67 8.99
C LEU A 109 -4.02 -4.46 8.21
N VAL A 110 -2.79 -4.47 8.72
CA VAL A 110 -1.66 -5.21 8.15
C VAL A 110 -0.90 -5.90 9.26
N PRO A 111 -0.89 -7.26 9.31
CA PRO A 111 -0.26 -8.01 10.39
C PRO A 111 1.27 -8.01 10.25
N LEU A 112 1.96 -7.25 11.11
CA LEU A 112 3.44 -7.18 11.14
C LEU A 112 4.07 -8.34 11.93
N GLY A 113 3.26 -9.11 12.67
CA GLY A 113 3.76 -10.22 13.49
C GLY A 113 4.35 -9.81 14.84
N VAL A 114 4.21 -8.54 15.22
CA VAL A 114 4.63 -7.99 16.51
C VAL A 114 3.48 -7.22 17.14
N THR A 115 3.41 -7.26 18.48
CA THR A 115 2.35 -6.60 19.25
C THR A 115 2.81 -5.26 19.79
N GLY A 116 1.85 -4.38 20.14
CA GLY A 116 2.12 -3.12 20.82
C GLY A 116 2.74 -2.02 19.95
N VAL A 117 2.57 -2.11 18.64
CA VAL A 117 3.02 -1.05 17.72
C VAL A 117 2.10 0.16 17.85
N ASP A 118 2.64 1.28 18.27
CA ASP A 118 1.91 2.55 18.32
C ASP A 118 1.96 3.24 16.93
N VAL A 119 1.00 2.92 16.10
CA VAL A 119 0.88 3.48 14.74
C VAL A 119 0.44 4.95 14.72
N THR A 120 0.07 5.53 15.87
CA THR A 120 -0.31 6.95 15.99
C THR A 120 0.90 7.88 16.03
N ARG A 121 2.09 7.33 16.27
CA ARG A 121 3.36 8.05 16.31
C ARG A 121 4.14 7.78 15.02
N PRO A 122 4.04 8.65 14.02
CA PRO A 122 4.82 8.49 12.80
C PRO A 122 6.31 8.52 13.14
N TYR A 123 7.04 7.57 12.59
CA TYR A 123 8.49 7.46 12.72
C TYR A 123 9.14 7.38 11.35
N GLY A 124 10.38 7.86 11.26
CA GLY A 124 11.11 7.93 10.00
C GLY A 124 10.63 9.07 9.10
N VAL A 125 11.34 9.26 8.01
CA VAL A 125 11.10 10.34 7.04
C VAL A 125 10.31 9.80 5.86
N GLN A 126 9.13 10.36 5.61
CA GLN A 126 8.37 10.10 4.39
C GLN A 126 8.91 10.97 3.26
N LEU A 127 9.38 10.37 2.18
CA LEU A 127 9.94 11.05 1.02
C LEU A 127 8.98 11.03 -0.16
N GLU A 128 8.80 12.18 -0.78
CA GLU A 128 8.16 12.27 -2.09
C GLU A 128 9.00 11.57 -3.16
N PRO A 129 8.41 11.12 -4.29
CA PRO A 129 9.09 10.34 -5.32
C PRO A 129 10.41 10.93 -5.82
N GLN A 130 10.52 12.24 -6.01
CA GLN A 130 11.75 12.91 -6.46
C GLN A 130 12.86 12.81 -5.42
N ALA A 131 12.51 13.03 -4.14
CA ALA A 131 13.48 12.92 -3.03
C ALA A 131 13.87 11.45 -2.79
N TRP A 132 12.94 10.51 -3.02
CA TRP A 132 13.22 9.08 -2.98
C TRP A 132 14.22 8.64 -4.05
N CYS A 133 14.06 9.10 -5.30
CA CYS A 133 15.01 8.85 -6.38
C CYS A 133 16.41 9.36 -6.01
N ALA A 134 16.51 10.58 -5.46
CA ALA A 134 17.78 11.14 -4.99
C ALA A 134 18.39 10.34 -3.82
N LEU A 135 17.59 9.75 -2.93
CA LEU A 135 18.05 8.86 -1.87
C LEU A 135 18.61 7.55 -2.43
N MET A 136 17.91 6.93 -3.41
CA MET A 136 18.35 5.66 -4.03
C MET A 136 19.68 5.78 -4.76
N ALA A 137 20.08 6.98 -5.19
CA ALA A 137 21.36 7.23 -5.82
C ALA A 137 22.54 7.32 -4.84
N GLN A 138 22.28 7.33 -3.52
CA GLN A 138 23.30 7.49 -2.50
C GLN A 138 23.93 6.16 -2.12
N ASP A 139 25.20 6.22 -1.73
CA ASP A 139 25.90 5.10 -1.11
C ASP A 139 25.43 4.92 0.36
N ASN A 140 25.76 3.79 0.96
CA ASN A 140 25.44 3.46 2.36
C ASN A 140 23.92 3.40 2.65
N LEU A 141 23.14 2.96 1.67
CA LEU A 141 21.70 2.79 1.77
C LEU A 141 21.33 1.29 1.79
N VAL A 142 20.49 0.90 2.74
CA VAL A 142 19.77 -0.38 2.75
C VAL A 142 18.38 -0.11 2.19
N LEU A 143 18.13 -0.52 0.95
CA LEU A 143 16.85 -0.35 0.29
C LEU A 143 16.04 -1.65 0.40
N LEU A 144 15.00 -1.67 1.24
CA LEU A 144 14.20 -2.87 1.54
C LEU A 144 12.85 -2.83 0.81
N ASP A 145 12.53 -3.91 0.11
CA ASP A 145 11.15 -4.15 -0.30
C ASP A 145 10.34 -4.70 0.88
N ASN A 146 9.42 -3.90 1.40
CA ASN A 146 8.56 -4.28 2.52
C ASN A 146 7.30 -5.02 2.06
N ARG A 147 7.42 -5.82 1.00
CA ARG A 147 6.37 -6.69 0.47
C ARG A 147 6.77 -8.15 0.63
N ASN A 148 5.88 -9.05 0.24
CA ASN A 148 6.21 -10.47 0.18
C ASN A 148 7.14 -10.74 -1.03
N SER A 149 7.98 -11.78 -0.94
CA SER A 149 8.96 -12.11 -1.98
C SER A 149 8.35 -12.36 -3.36
N PHE A 150 7.11 -12.87 -3.46
CA PHE A 150 6.46 -13.02 -4.75
C PHE A 150 6.18 -11.67 -5.43
N GLU A 151 5.86 -10.62 -4.65
CA GLU A 151 5.67 -9.25 -5.16
C GLU A 151 7.01 -8.67 -5.65
N PHE A 152 8.11 -8.94 -4.90
CA PHE A 152 9.47 -8.55 -5.29
C PHE A 152 9.89 -9.22 -6.61
N ARG A 153 9.68 -10.52 -6.76
CA ARG A 153 10.03 -11.24 -7.99
C ARG A 153 9.28 -10.76 -9.21
N LEU A 154 8.05 -10.31 -9.06
CA LEU A 154 7.28 -9.74 -10.15
C LEU A 154 7.85 -8.39 -10.61
N GLY A 155 8.31 -7.57 -9.67
CA GLY A 155 8.99 -6.33 -9.97
C GLY A 155 9.41 -5.56 -8.71
N HIS A 156 10.52 -4.84 -8.80
CA HIS A 156 11.14 -4.14 -7.68
C HIS A 156 12.02 -2.98 -8.14
N PHE A 157 12.32 -2.05 -7.24
CA PHE A 157 13.34 -1.04 -7.51
C PHE A 157 14.72 -1.68 -7.68
N GLN A 158 15.49 -1.16 -8.63
CA GLN A 158 16.88 -1.58 -8.80
C GLN A 158 17.65 -1.43 -7.48
N LYS A 159 18.56 -2.36 -7.18
CA LYS A 159 19.32 -2.44 -5.92
C LYS A 159 18.48 -2.73 -4.66
N ALA A 160 17.16 -2.90 -4.77
CA ALA A 160 16.36 -3.28 -3.61
C ALA A 160 16.68 -4.70 -3.15
N ILE A 161 16.59 -4.89 -1.84
CA ILE A 161 16.81 -6.17 -1.18
C ILE A 161 15.46 -6.85 -0.99
N ASP A 162 15.33 -8.11 -1.43
CA ASP A 162 14.26 -9.01 -1.02
C ASP A 162 14.59 -9.58 0.38
N PRO A 163 13.82 -9.29 1.41
CA PRO A 163 14.02 -9.91 2.73
C PRO A 163 13.76 -11.42 2.77
N GLY A 164 13.30 -12.02 1.68
CA GLY A 164 13.00 -13.45 1.59
C GLY A 164 11.76 -13.86 2.37
N VAL A 165 10.81 -12.95 2.61
CA VAL A 165 9.65 -13.23 3.45
C VAL A 165 8.45 -13.73 2.64
N THR A 166 7.90 -14.86 3.07
CA THR A 166 6.69 -15.41 2.47
C THR A 166 5.45 -14.60 2.87
N HIS A 167 5.42 -14.13 4.11
CA HIS A 167 4.35 -13.30 4.65
C HIS A 167 4.89 -12.04 5.30
N PHE A 168 4.19 -10.93 5.14
CA PHE A 168 4.58 -9.64 5.74
C PHE A 168 4.87 -9.73 7.24
N ARG A 169 4.21 -10.63 7.98
CA ARG A 169 4.47 -10.85 9.41
C ARG A 169 5.89 -11.30 9.73
N ASP A 170 6.60 -11.87 8.76
CA ASP A 170 7.96 -12.38 8.93
C ASP A 170 9.01 -11.28 8.73
N PHE A 171 8.60 -10.11 8.21
CA PHE A 171 9.48 -8.98 7.93
C PHE A 171 10.15 -8.42 9.20
N ALA A 172 9.43 -8.41 10.32
CA ALA A 172 9.98 -7.95 11.59
C ALA A 172 11.20 -8.78 12.03
N GLN A 173 11.17 -10.09 11.81
CA GLN A 173 12.29 -10.97 12.14
C GLN A 173 13.52 -10.65 11.29
N TYR A 174 13.33 -10.38 10.00
CA TYR A 174 14.41 -9.97 9.11
C TYR A 174 15.08 -8.67 9.59
N VAL A 175 14.29 -7.65 9.91
CA VAL A 175 14.81 -6.38 10.42
C VAL A 175 15.57 -6.58 11.73
N GLN A 176 15.02 -7.33 12.69
CA GLN A 176 15.67 -7.63 13.96
C GLN A 176 17.05 -8.28 13.79
N ALA A 177 17.18 -9.20 12.84
CA ALA A 177 18.43 -9.90 12.57
C ALA A 177 19.52 -8.98 11.98
N HIS A 178 19.16 -7.86 11.37
CA HIS A 178 20.09 -6.98 10.65
C HIS A 178 20.26 -5.59 11.28
N ALA A 179 19.34 -5.17 12.15
CA ALA A 179 19.27 -3.81 12.68
C ALA A 179 20.57 -3.35 13.36
N GLU A 180 21.22 -4.21 14.13
CA GLU A 180 22.48 -3.87 14.80
C GLU A 180 23.61 -3.64 13.81
N THR A 181 23.72 -4.48 12.77
CA THR A 181 24.70 -4.33 11.70
C THR A 181 24.50 -3.02 10.94
N TRP A 182 23.27 -2.68 10.58
CA TRP A 182 22.97 -1.43 9.89
C TRP A 182 23.32 -0.22 10.76
N ARG A 183 22.97 -0.25 12.04
CA ARG A 183 23.29 0.81 12.97
C ARG A 183 24.80 0.97 13.17
N ALA A 184 25.52 -0.13 13.37
CA ALA A 184 26.98 -0.10 13.58
C ALA A 184 27.73 0.46 12.36
N ASN A 185 27.20 0.21 11.15
CA ASN A 185 27.75 0.71 9.88
C ASN A 185 27.26 2.12 9.53
N GLY A 186 26.39 2.74 10.33
CA GLY A 186 25.77 4.04 10.05
C GLY A 186 24.92 4.03 8.77
N GLN A 187 24.33 2.87 8.41
CA GLN A 187 23.53 2.73 7.20
C GLN A 187 22.14 3.33 7.40
N ARG A 188 21.66 4.01 6.37
CA ARG A 188 20.27 4.45 6.27
C ARG A 188 19.41 3.32 5.77
N VAL A 189 18.20 3.17 6.33
CA VAL A 189 17.25 2.13 5.95
C VAL A 189 16.06 2.78 5.25
N ALA A 190 15.90 2.50 3.97
CA ALA A 190 14.78 2.97 3.16
C ALA A 190 13.85 1.81 2.84
N MET A 191 12.54 2.01 3.00
CA MET A 191 11.54 0.97 2.77
C MET A 191 10.44 1.47 1.82
N TYR A 192 9.95 0.56 0.99
CA TYR A 192 8.79 0.81 0.15
C TYR A 192 7.84 -0.40 0.15
N CYS A 193 6.57 -0.14 -0.16
CA CYS A 193 5.58 -1.16 -0.49
C CYS A 193 4.61 -0.62 -1.56
N THR A 194 3.58 -1.35 -1.92
CA THR A 194 2.66 -0.96 -3.00
C THR A 194 2.01 0.41 -2.76
N GLY A 195 1.40 0.64 -1.59
CA GLY A 195 0.65 1.86 -1.29
C GLY A 195 1.10 2.62 -0.03
N GLY A 196 2.17 2.18 0.66
CA GLY A 196 2.72 2.85 1.85
C GLY A 196 2.32 2.26 3.20
N ILE A 197 1.17 1.63 3.33
CA ILE A 197 0.61 1.18 4.62
C ILE A 197 1.54 0.24 5.42
N ARG A 198 2.19 -0.73 4.75
CA ARG A 198 3.13 -1.66 5.41
C ARG A 198 4.34 -0.90 5.96
N CYS A 199 4.88 0.05 5.19
CA CYS A 199 6.03 0.85 5.59
C CYS A 199 5.71 1.75 6.79
N GLU A 200 4.53 2.37 6.82
CA GLU A 200 4.13 3.23 7.93
C GLU A 200 4.06 2.44 9.25
N LYS A 201 3.43 1.26 9.25
CA LYS A 201 3.37 0.39 10.44
C LYS A 201 4.76 -0.13 10.85
N THR A 202 5.56 -0.59 9.88
CA THR A 202 6.93 -1.07 10.15
C THR A 202 7.80 0.04 10.71
N SER A 203 7.73 1.24 10.14
CA SER A 203 8.49 2.40 10.59
C SER A 203 8.14 2.76 12.04
N ALA A 204 6.85 2.81 12.41
CA ALA A 204 6.42 3.04 13.78
C ALA A 204 7.01 2.01 14.77
N TRP A 205 7.05 0.74 14.37
CA TRP A 205 7.67 -0.33 15.16
C TRP A 205 9.20 -0.15 15.27
N MET A 206 9.88 0.37 14.26
CA MET A 206 11.33 0.60 14.27
C MET A 206 11.74 1.80 15.12
N ALA A 207 10.81 2.59 15.66
CA ALA A 207 11.07 3.83 16.39
C ALA A 207 12.06 3.69 17.58
N GLY A 208 12.14 2.52 18.20
CA GLY A 208 13.06 2.26 19.31
C GLY A 208 14.43 1.69 18.93
N MET A 209 14.70 1.46 17.64
CA MET A 209 15.88 0.70 17.20
C MET A 209 17.13 1.56 16.94
N GLY A 210 17.01 2.89 16.99
CA GLY A 210 18.12 3.80 16.70
C GLY A 210 18.59 3.76 15.25
N LEU A 211 17.70 3.45 14.33
CA LEU A 211 17.93 3.42 12.89
C LEU A 211 17.44 4.72 12.23
N ASP A 212 18.15 5.16 11.20
CA ASP A 212 17.74 6.27 10.35
C ASP A 212 16.83 5.73 9.24
N VAL A 213 15.52 5.90 9.39
CA VAL A 213 14.47 5.24 8.59
C VAL A 213 13.82 6.20 7.63
N TYR A 214 13.73 5.77 6.37
CA TYR A 214 13.05 6.47 5.28
C TYR A 214 11.97 5.59 4.66
N GLN A 215 10.90 6.20 4.17
CA GLN A 215 9.82 5.48 3.48
C GLN A 215 9.30 6.28 2.30
N LEU A 216 8.98 5.56 1.22
CA LEU A 216 8.39 6.14 0.02
C LEU A 216 6.93 6.51 0.28
N ARG A 217 6.63 7.80 0.23
CA ARG A 217 5.27 8.32 0.44
C ARG A 217 4.32 7.80 -0.64
N GLY A 218 3.20 7.18 -0.21
CA GLY A 218 2.21 6.61 -1.12
C GLY A 218 2.68 5.38 -1.89
N GLY A 219 3.90 4.87 -1.60
CA GLY A 219 4.44 3.63 -2.17
C GLY A 219 4.72 3.67 -3.66
N ILE A 220 4.86 2.48 -4.25
CA ILE A 220 5.20 2.27 -5.66
C ILE A 220 4.19 2.94 -6.59
N LEU A 221 2.90 2.83 -6.31
CA LEU A 221 1.87 3.39 -7.20
C LEU A 221 1.95 4.92 -7.26
N ASN A 222 2.27 5.58 -6.15
CA ASN A 222 2.52 7.02 -6.15
C ASN A 222 3.81 7.39 -6.88
N TYR A 223 4.86 6.55 -6.77
CA TYR A 223 6.10 6.73 -7.53
C TYR A 223 5.82 6.68 -9.04
N PHE A 224 5.11 5.68 -9.52
CA PHE A 224 4.74 5.56 -10.93
C PHE A 224 3.88 6.72 -11.42
N ALA A 225 2.94 7.20 -10.58
CA ALA A 225 2.08 8.34 -10.94
C ALA A 225 2.84 9.67 -11.10
N GLN A 226 3.95 9.85 -10.39
CA GLN A 226 4.68 11.12 -10.36
C GLN A 226 6.00 11.12 -11.14
N MET A 227 6.58 9.92 -11.41
CA MET A 227 7.87 9.79 -12.07
C MET A 227 7.70 9.27 -13.50
N PRO A 228 7.74 10.15 -14.52
CA PRO A 228 7.57 9.74 -15.93
C PRO A 228 8.56 8.68 -16.38
N ASP A 229 9.77 8.72 -15.80
CA ASP A 229 10.89 7.82 -16.14
C ASP A 229 11.04 6.67 -15.13
N ALA A 230 9.98 6.30 -14.41
CA ALA A 230 10.00 5.24 -13.38
C ALA A 230 10.61 3.92 -13.87
N ALA A 231 10.49 3.61 -15.17
CA ALA A 231 11.09 2.44 -15.80
C ALA A 231 12.63 2.41 -15.73
N GLN A 232 13.30 3.53 -15.47
CA GLN A 232 14.76 3.57 -15.29
C GLN A 232 15.18 3.02 -13.92
N ASP A 233 14.30 3.14 -12.91
CA ASP A 233 14.59 2.75 -11.53
C ASP A 233 13.92 1.43 -11.15
N TRP A 234 12.97 0.96 -11.96
CA TRP A 234 12.12 -0.19 -11.69
C TRP A 234 12.35 -1.32 -12.67
N THR A 235 12.30 -2.56 -12.19
CA THR A 235 12.36 -3.78 -13.01
C THR A 235 11.05 -4.56 -12.86
N GLY A 236 10.43 -4.95 -13.97
CA GLY A 236 9.21 -5.77 -13.97
C GLY A 236 7.92 -4.97 -13.72
N GLU A 237 6.94 -5.60 -13.09
CA GLU A 237 5.59 -5.09 -12.89
C GLU A 237 5.26 -4.96 -11.40
N CYS A 238 4.28 -4.14 -11.04
CA CYS A 238 3.83 -3.99 -9.65
C CYS A 238 2.58 -4.83 -9.41
N PHE A 239 2.67 -5.83 -8.52
CA PHE A 239 1.51 -6.60 -8.07
C PHE A 239 0.51 -5.71 -7.33
N VAL A 240 -0.78 -5.88 -7.66
CA VAL A 240 -1.91 -5.25 -6.96
C VAL A 240 -2.90 -6.31 -6.47
N PHE A 241 -3.61 -6.00 -5.37
CA PHE A 241 -4.52 -6.95 -4.70
C PHE A 241 -5.97 -6.83 -5.21
N ASP A 242 -6.14 -6.73 -6.53
CA ASP A 242 -7.44 -6.68 -7.19
C ASP A 242 -7.39 -7.45 -8.53
N ASN A 243 -8.49 -7.46 -9.29
CA ASN A 243 -8.61 -8.27 -10.51
C ASN A 243 -7.65 -7.85 -11.64
N ARG A 244 -6.95 -6.71 -11.51
CA ARG A 244 -5.91 -6.28 -12.47
C ARG A 244 -4.61 -7.08 -12.32
N ILE A 245 -4.38 -7.70 -11.16
CA ILE A 245 -3.21 -8.54 -10.81
C ILE A 245 -1.90 -7.75 -10.80
N ALA A 246 -1.52 -7.10 -11.90
CA ALA A 246 -0.27 -6.36 -12.03
C ALA A 246 -0.43 -5.11 -12.91
N LEU A 247 0.37 -4.10 -12.59
CA LEU A 247 0.44 -2.84 -13.32
C LEU A 247 1.89 -2.58 -13.76
N ASP A 248 2.04 -2.00 -14.95
CA ASP A 248 3.33 -1.48 -15.42
C ASP A 248 3.67 -0.11 -14.79
N THR A 249 4.80 0.47 -15.16
CA THR A 249 5.26 1.78 -14.66
C THR A 249 4.43 2.97 -15.13
N GLN A 250 3.53 2.78 -16.09
CA GLN A 250 2.53 3.75 -16.55
C GLN A 250 1.17 3.51 -15.90
N LEU A 251 1.08 2.63 -14.88
CA LEU A 251 -0.14 2.23 -14.20
C LEU A 251 -1.17 1.55 -15.12
N GLN A 252 -0.71 0.96 -16.25
CA GLN A 252 -1.56 0.20 -17.15
C GLN A 252 -1.64 -1.26 -16.69
N GLU A 253 -2.82 -1.87 -16.88
CA GLU A 253 -3.02 -3.30 -16.64
C GLU A 253 -2.15 -4.13 -17.59
N THR A 254 -1.51 -5.18 -17.08
CA THR A 254 -0.68 -6.09 -17.85
C THR A 254 -1.42 -7.41 -18.14
N ASN A 255 -0.78 -8.29 -18.90
CA ASN A 255 -1.31 -9.63 -19.17
C ASN A 255 -0.84 -10.68 -18.17
N THR A 256 -0.20 -10.28 -17.09
CA THR A 256 0.28 -11.19 -16.04
C THR A 256 -0.89 -11.88 -15.35
N THR A 257 -0.77 -13.21 -15.21
CA THR A 257 -1.77 -14.04 -14.56
C THR A 257 -1.37 -14.45 -13.15
N LEU A 258 -2.34 -14.83 -12.32
CA LEU A 258 -2.06 -15.34 -10.98
C LEU A 258 -1.17 -16.58 -10.98
N GLU A 259 -1.29 -17.42 -12.01
CA GLU A 259 -0.45 -18.59 -12.21
C GLU A 259 1.02 -18.20 -12.36
N GLN A 260 1.31 -17.20 -13.19
CA GLN A 260 2.67 -16.68 -13.38
C GLN A 260 3.23 -16.06 -12.10
N VAL A 261 2.39 -15.32 -11.35
CA VAL A 261 2.80 -14.71 -10.08
C VAL A 261 3.21 -15.75 -9.04
N TYR A 262 2.44 -16.85 -8.92
CA TYR A 262 2.62 -17.81 -7.82
C TYR A 262 3.35 -19.09 -8.21
N GLN A 263 3.72 -19.32 -9.48
CA GLN A 263 4.34 -20.56 -9.95
C GLN A 263 5.65 -20.92 -9.24
N ALA A 264 6.42 -19.92 -8.83
CA ALA A 264 7.72 -20.09 -8.18
C ALA A 264 7.65 -20.08 -6.63
N GLU A 265 6.44 -19.93 -6.06
CA GLU A 265 6.27 -19.88 -4.62
C GLU A 265 6.22 -21.29 -4.00
N PRO A 266 6.84 -21.52 -2.83
CA PRO A 266 6.73 -22.77 -2.11
C PRO A 266 5.28 -23.14 -1.77
N ASP A 267 4.44 -22.15 -1.48
CA ASP A 267 3.01 -22.30 -1.18
C ASP A 267 2.11 -21.81 -2.35
N GLY A 268 2.66 -21.79 -3.56
CA GLY A 268 2.03 -21.19 -4.74
C GLY A 268 0.66 -21.78 -5.08
N ALA A 269 0.49 -23.09 -4.97
CA ALA A 269 -0.81 -23.75 -5.19
C ALA A 269 -1.89 -23.24 -4.20
N TRP A 270 -1.53 -23.07 -2.94
CA TRP A 270 -2.45 -22.54 -1.92
C TRP A 270 -2.77 -21.06 -2.17
N ARG A 271 -1.75 -20.24 -2.51
CA ARG A 271 -1.93 -18.82 -2.84
C ARG A 271 -2.85 -18.66 -4.03
N LEU A 272 -2.61 -19.41 -5.09
CA LEU A 272 -3.42 -19.41 -6.30
C LEU A 272 -4.88 -19.78 -6.01
N ALA A 273 -5.10 -20.87 -5.27
CA ALA A 273 -6.44 -21.31 -4.89
C ALA A 273 -7.16 -20.25 -4.03
N ARG A 274 -6.44 -19.60 -3.11
CA ARG A 274 -6.98 -18.51 -2.28
C ARG A 274 -7.31 -17.27 -3.12
N ALA A 275 -6.40 -16.84 -4.00
CA ALA A 275 -6.60 -15.67 -4.85
C ALA A 275 -7.80 -15.87 -5.79
N ARG A 276 -7.89 -17.03 -6.46
CA ARG A 276 -9.04 -17.37 -7.31
C ARG A 276 -10.37 -17.36 -6.55
N ARG A 277 -10.40 -17.86 -5.32
CA ARG A 277 -11.59 -17.82 -4.47
C ARG A 277 -11.98 -16.38 -4.12
N LEU A 278 -11.02 -15.54 -3.71
CA LEU A 278 -11.28 -14.13 -3.42
C LEU A 278 -11.83 -13.41 -4.65
N MET A 279 -11.24 -13.62 -5.83
CA MET A 279 -11.72 -13.03 -7.09
C MET A 279 -13.06 -13.62 -7.56
N ALA A 280 -13.38 -14.86 -7.24
CA ALA A 280 -14.68 -15.45 -7.53
C ALA A 280 -15.78 -14.90 -6.60
N ASP A 281 -15.41 -14.66 -5.35
CA ASP A 281 -16.28 -14.10 -4.33
C ASP A 281 -16.33 -12.55 -4.36
N ASP A 282 -15.42 -11.90 -5.05
CA ASP A 282 -15.43 -10.47 -5.34
C ASP A 282 -16.31 -10.19 -6.54
#